data_5d2c3e9e223a815915a01ca11b9dd833
#
_entry.id   5d2c3e9e223a815915a01ca11b9dd833
#
_cell.length_a   1.000
_cell.length_b   1.000
_cell.length_c   1.000
_cell.angle_alpha   90.00
_cell.angle_beta   90.00
_cell.angle_gamma   90.00
#
_symmetry.space_group_name_H-M   'P 1'
#
loop_
_entity.id
_entity.type
_entity.pdbx_description
1 polymer ?
#
loop_
_entity_poly.entity_id
_entity_poly.type
_entity_poly.pdbx_seq_one_letter_code
_entity_poly.pdbx_strand_id
1 'polypeptide(L)'
;TETKEGFDFYHRNFGFPYPFGKYDQIFVPEFNAGAMENAGCVTIRDEYVFTSQATHYKYERRADTILHELAHMWFGDLVTMQWWNDLWLNESFATWSAAISQAEETEYDTAWVTFANVEKSWAYQQDQLPTTHPISTDASDIETVEQNFDGITYAKGASVLKQLQAYALS
;
A
#
# COMPACT_ATOMS: atom_id res chain seq x y z
N THR A 1 16.82 6.38 -0.10
CA THR A 1 17.26 4.98 -0.19
C THR A 1 16.07 4.11 -0.59
N GLU A 2 15.02 4.03 0.20
CA GLU A 2 13.85 3.15 0.03
C GLU A 2 13.11 3.39 -1.31
N THR A 3 12.97 4.64 -1.73
CA THR A 3 12.36 4.98 -3.03
C THR A 3 13.15 4.37 -4.20
N LYS A 4 14.48 4.44 -4.15
CA LYS A 4 15.34 3.89 -5.20
C LYS A 4 15.26 2.35 -5.21
N GLU A 5 15.34 1.74 -4.05
CA GLU A 5 15.19 0.29 -3.87
C GLU A 5 13.84 -0.19 -4.39
N GLY A 6 12.77 0.56 -4.09
CA GLY A 6 11.43 0.29 -4.60
C GLY A 6 11.34 0.37 -6.13
N PHE A 7 11.93 1.41 -6.74
CA PHE A 7 12.01 1.52 -8.20
C PHE A 7 12.73 0.33 -8.83
N ASP A 8 13.88 -0.07 -8.27
CA ASP A 8 14.66 -1.19 -8.77
C ASP A 8 13.86 -2.50 -8.69
N PHE A 9 13.14 -2.72 -7.58
CA PHE A 9 12.27 -3.88 -7.38
C PHE A 9 11.10 -3.90 -8.36
N TYR A 10 10.34 -2.80 -8.46
CA TYR A 10 9.13 -2.73 -9.28
C TYR A 10 9.46 -2.79 -10.78
N HIS A 11 10.53 -2.17 -11.24
CA HIS A 11 11.00 -2.31 -12.62
C HIS A 11 11.28 -3.77 -12.99
N ARG A 12 11.93 -4.53 -12.09
CA ARG A 12 12.23 -5.95 -12.34
C ARG A 12 10.99 -6.83 -12.34
N ASN A 13 10.03 -6.54 -11.45
CA ASN A 13 8.90 -7.42 -11.19
C ASN A 13 7.64 -7.08 -11.97
N PHE A 14 7.37 -5.81 -12.24
CA PHE A 14 6.17 -5.40 -12.98
C PHE A 14 6.34 -5.44 -14.50
N GLY A 15 7.57 -5.55 -15.00
CA GLY A 15 7.85 -5.71 -16.43
C GLY A 15 7.52 -4.50 -17.29
N PHE A 16 7.28 -3.34 -16.69
CA PHE A 16 6.97 -2.09 -17.36
C PHE A 16 7.74 -0.93 -16.71
N PRO A 17 8.42 -0.07 -17.50
CA PRO A 17 9.17 1.05 -16.93
C PRO A 17 8.22 2.10 -16.33
N TYR A 18 8.73 2.85 -15.35
CA TYR A 18 7.99 3.97 -14.75
C TYR A 18 7.52 4.96 -15.82
N PRO A 19 6.21 5.28 -15.90
CA PRO A 19 5.67 5.96 -17.07
C PRO A 19 5.63 7.50 -16.98
N PHE A 20 5.86 8.11 -15.80
CA PHE A 20 5.53 9.53 -15.57
C PHE A 20 6.73 10.50 -15.65
N GLY A 21 7.87 10.08 -16.18
CA GLY A 21 9.04 10.94 -16.39
C GLY A 21 9.81 11.26 -15.10
N LYS A 22 9.26 12.10 -14.21
CA LYS A 22 9.83 12.40 -12.90
C LYS A 22 8.97 11.87 -11.75
N TYR A 23 9.57 11.72 -10.58
CA TYR A 23 8.90 11.29 -9.36
C TYR A 23 9.29 12.22 -8.21
N ASP A 24 8.32 12.97 -7.72
CA ASP A 24 8.47 13.86 -6.58
C ASP A 24 7.75 13.31 -5.36
N GLN A 25 8.27 13.60 -4.18
CA GLN A 25 7.63 13.30 -2.90
C GLN A 25 7.54 14.61 -2.10
N ILE A 26 6.34 14.95 -1.65
CA ILE A 26 6.07 16.19 -0.91
C ILE A 26 5.49 15.82 0.45
N PHE A 27 6.15 16.26 1.52
CA PHE A 27 5.59 16.18 2.87
C PHE A 27 4.70 17.39 3.11
N VAL A 28 3.44 17.15 3.45
CA VAL A 28 2.42 18.21 3.58
C VAL A 28 1.86 18.23 5.00
N PRO A 29 1.69 19.45 5.58
CA PRO A 29 1.06 19.61 6.88
C PRO A 29 -0.46 19.43 6.79
N GLU A 30 -1.07 19.07 7.91
CA GLU A 30 -2.54 18.96 8.04
C GLU A 30 -3.20 18.06 6.98
N PHE A 31 -2.48 17.04 6.51
CA PHE A 31 -2.97 16.11 5.50
C PHE A 31 -3.87 15.06 6.14
N ASN A 32 -5.10 14.90 5.64
CA ASN A 32 -6.11 14.01 6.23
C ASN A 32 -5.85 12.52 6.00
N ALA A 33 -5.10 12.16 4.95
CA ALA A 33 -4.66 10.79 4.69
C ALA A 33 -3.24 10.56 5.22
N GLY A 34 -2.77 9.31 5.22
CA GLY A 34 -1.36 9.00 5.51
C GLY A 34 -0.45 9.46 4.37
N ALA A 35 -0.83 9.13 3.15
CA ALA A 35 -0.22 9.57 1.92
C ALA A 35 -1.23 9.52 0.77
N MET A 36 -0.82 9.96 -0.43
CA MET A 36 -1.65 9.92 -1.64
C MET A 36 -0.78 9.76 -2.87
N GLU A 37 -1.19 8.85 -3.73
CA GLU A 37 -0.48 8.39 -4.92
C GLU A 37 -0.62 9.29 -6.15
N ASN A 38 -0.69 10.61 -6.01
CA ASN A 38 -0.79 11.48 -7.17
C ASN A 38 0.30 11.17 -8.20
N ALA A 39 -0.09 10.89 -9.44
CA ALA A 39 0.82 10.43 -10.49
C ALA A 39 2.06 11.31 -10.63
N GLY A 40 3.23 10.76 -10.35
CA GLY A 40 4.52 11.46 -10.41
C GLY A 40 4.79 12.48 -9.30
N CYS A 41 3.86 12.68 -8.34
CA CYS A 41 4.03 13.66 -7.26
C CYS A 41 3.28 13.20 -5.99
N VAL A 42 3.80 12.21 -5.31
CA VAL A 42 3.23 11.66 -4.09
C VAL A 42 3.24 12.69 -2.96
N THR A 43 2.10 12.85 -2.30
CA THR A 43 1.98 13.65 -1.07
C THR A 43 1.98 12.73 0.14
N ILE A 44 2.74 13.09 1.17
CA ILE A 44 2.92 12.30 2.40
C ILE A 44 2.68 13.19 3.60
N ARG A 45 1.97 12.70 4.60
CA ARG A 45 1.74 13.41 5.86
C ARG A 45 3.07 13.77 6.51
N ASP A 46 3.20 14.99 7.00
CA ASP A 46 4.44 15.50 7.58
C ASP A 46 4.86 14.82 8.90
N GLU A 47 3.97 14.03 9.53
CA GLU A 47 4.32 13.16 10.66
C GLU A 47 5.43 12.15 10.32
N TYR A 48 5.63 11.84 9.05
CA TYR A 48 6.72 10.98 8.57
C TYR A 48 8.07 11.72 8.47
N VAL A 49 8.11 13.03 8.68
CA VAL A 49 9.34 13.80 8.87
C VAL A 49 9.66 13.82 10.36
N PHE A 50 10.63 13.03 10.77
CA PHE A 50 10.98 12.89 12.19
C PHE A 50 11.89 14.05 12.62
N THR A 51 11.47 14.78 13.65
CA THR A 51 12.22 15.91 14.25
C THR A 51 13.19 15.46 15.35
N SER A 52 13.13 14.18 15.74
CA SER A 52 14.00 13.55 16.72
C SER A 52 14.21 12.08 16.32
N GLN A 53 15.11 11.39 17.03
CA GLN A 53 15.30 9.97 16.80
C GLN A 53 14.00 9.20 17.02
N ALA A 54 13.52 8.52 15.99
CA ALA A 54 12.33 7.68 16.02
C ALA A 54 12.67 6.22 16.32
N THR A 55 11.67 5.43 16.64
CA THR A 55 11.83 3.98 16.79
C THR A 55 12.03 3.30 15.44
N HIS A 56 12.66 2.13 15.44
CA HIS A 56 12.80 1.30 14.22
C HIS A 56 11.46 1.08 13.53
N TYR A 57 10.41 0.79 14.29
CA TYR A 57 9.04 0.65 13.78
C TYR A 57 8.55 1.87 12.99
N LYS A 58 8.83 3.08 13.46
CA LYS A 58 8.43 4.31 12.73
C LYS A 58 9.16 4.48 11.40
N TYR A 59 10.44 4.13 11.35
CA TYR A 59 11.21 4.12 10.10
C TYR A 59 10.70 3.05 9.14
N GLU A 60 10.42 1.87 9.64
CA GLU A 60 9.82 0.77 8.87
C GLU A 60 8.46 1.15 8.28
N ARG A 61 7.58 1.78 9.07
CA ARG A 61 6.27 2.27 8.60
C ARG A 61 6.38 3.37 7.55
N ARG A 62 7.35 4.26 7.68
CA ARG A 62 7.63 5.26 6.64
C ARG A 62 8.10 4.61 5.34
N ALA A 63 8.99 3.65 5.41
CA ALA A 63 9.45 2.91 4.25
C ALA A 63 8.30 2.16 3.56
N ASP A 64 7.45 1.49 4.33
CA ASP A 64 6.24 0.82 3.83
C ASP A 64 5.31 1.79 3.09
N THR A 65 5.05 2.97 3.66
CA THR A 65 4.23 4.00 3.02
C THR A 65 4.86 4.48 1.70
N ILE A 66 6.15 4.76 1.68
CA ILE A 66 6.86 5.17 0.45
C ILE A 66 6.72 4.10 -0.65
N LEU A 67 6.89 2.83 -0.30
CA LEU A 67 6.81 1.71 -1.24
C LEU A 67 5.37 1.43 -1.69
N HIS A 68 4.39 1.65 -0.82
CA HIS A 68 2.96 1.56 -1.14
C HIS A 68 2.57 2.59 -2.20
N GLU A 69 2.86 3.87 -1.97
CA GLU A 69 2.55 4.93 -2.92
C GLU A 69 3.31 4.78 -4.23
N LEU A 70 4.54 4.27 -4.18
CA LEU A 70 5.31 3.99 -5.39
C LEU A 70 4.69 2.87 -6.23
N ALA A 71 4.17 1.81 -5.60
CA ALA A 71 3.49 0.72 -6.31
C ALA A 71 2.25 1.20 -7.07
N HIS A 72 1.55 2.18 -6.53
CA HIS A 72 0.39 2.80 -7.15
C HIS A 72 0.70 3.47 -8.49
N MET A 73 1.94 3.89 -8.75
CA MET A 73 2.33 4.44 -10.05
C MET A 73 2.05 3.47 -11.19
N TRP A 74 2.09 2.16 -10.94
CA TRP A 74 1.68 1.11 -11.87
C TRP A 74 0.24 0.68 -11.64
N PHE A 75 -0.11 0.32 -10.41
CA PHE A 75 -1.43 -0.24 -10.03
C PHE A 75 -2.27 0.80 -9.28
N GLY A 76 -2.97 1.61 -10.02
CA GLY A 76 -3.77 2.75 -9.59
C GLY A 76 -3.70 3.86 -10.65
N ASP A 77 -2.49 4.24 -11.07
CA ASP A 77 -2.26 5.34 -11.99
C ASP A 77 -2.11 4.88 -13.45
N LEU A 78 -1.19 3.96 -13.73
CA LEU A 78 -1.01 3.47 -15.11
C LEU A 78 -2.14 2.53 -15.53
N VAL A 79 -2.48 1.58 -14.67
CA VAL A 79 -3.64 0.70 -14.81
C VAL A 79 -4.48 0.77 -13.55
N THR A 80 -5.81 0.72 -13.69
CA THR A 80 -6.72 0.82 -12.56
C THR A 80 -7.87 -0.20 -12.71
N MET A 81 -8.62 -0.40 -11.63
CA MET A 81 -9.81 -1.25 -11.65
C MET A 81 -10.83 -0.74 -12.69
N GLN A 82 -11.64 -1.64 -13.21
CA GLN A 82 -12.72 -1.28 -14.14
C GLN A 82 -13.80 -0.43 -13.46
N TRP A 83 -14.07 -0.68 -12.18
CA TRP A 83 -15.00 0.08 -11.37
C TRP A 83 -14.61 0.04 -9.88
N TRP A 84 -15.16 0.93 -9.09
CA TRP A 84 -14.84 1.14 -7.69
C TRP A 84 -15.14 -0.05 -6.76
N ASN A 85 -16.00 -0.99 -7.19
CA ASN A 85 -16.24 -2.23 -6.45
C ASN A 85 -14.98 -3.08 -6.26
N ASP A 86 -14.01 -2.92 -7.13
CA ASP A 86 -12.72 -3.61 -7.07
C ASP A 86 -11.55 -2.69 -6.66
N LEU A 87 -11.83 -1.70 -5.81
CA LEU A 87 -10.80 -0.79 -5.25
C LEU A 87 -9.62 -1.56 -4.62
N TRP A 88 -9.86 -2.77 -4.11
CA TRP A 88 -8.84 -3.66 -3.58
C TRP A 88 -7.75 -4.02 -4.59
N LEU A 89 -8.04 -4.04 -5.89
CA LEU A 89 -7.03 -4.28 -6.94
C LEU A 89 -5.94 -3.20 -6.94
N ASN A 90 -6.26 -1.99 -6.55
CA ASN A 90 -5.29 -0.93 -6.32
C ASN A 90 -4.67 -1.05 -4.92
N GLU A 91 -5.49 -0.99 -3.88
CA GLU A 91 -5.02 -0.84 -2.50
C GLU A 91 -4.40 -2.12 -1.91
N SER A 92 -5.05 -3.27 -2.09
CA SER A 92 -4.47 -4.53 -1.62
C SER A 92 -3.19 -4.87 -2.37
N PHE A 93 -3.14 -4.59 -3.67
CA PHE A 93 -1.96 -4.85 -4.47
C PHE A 93 -0.79 -3.95 -4.04
N ALA A 94 -1.04 -2.65 -3.82
CA ALA A 94 -0.03 -1.73 -3.31
C ALA A 94 0.47 -2.15 -1.91
N THR A 95 -0.43 -2.53 -1.01
CA THR A 95 -0.10 -3.01 0.34
C THR A 95 0.77 -4.28 0.29
N TRP A 96 0.40 -5.27 -0.53
CA TRP A 96 1.19 -6.47 -0.73
C TRP A 96 2.55 -6.17 -1.37
N SER A 97 2.57 -5.31 -2.39
CA SER A 97 3.80 -4.92 -3.10
C SER A 97 4.78 -4.19 -2.19
N ALA A 98 4.28 -3.31 -1.31
CA ALA A 98 5.11 -2.63 -0.32
C ALA A 98 5.77 -3.64 0.64
N ALA A 99 5.00 -4.60 1.16
CA ALA A 99 5.52 -5.58 2.11
C ALA A 99 6.59 -6.48 1.47
N ILE A 100 6.37 -6.99 0.25
CA ILE A 100 7.33 -7.85 -0.41
C ILE A 100 8.60 -7.08 -0.83
N SER A 101 8.47 -5.90 -1.40
CA SER A 101 9.63 -5.09 -1.78
C SER A 101 10.44 -4.65 -0.57
N GLN A 102 9.79 -4.29 0.52
CA GLN A 102 10.45 -3.94 1.77
C GLN A 102 11.25 -5.11 2.34
N ALA A 103 10.67 -6.31 2.37
CA ALA A 103 11.33 -7.51 2.90
C ALA A 103 12.51 -7.97 2.04
N GLU A 104 12.46 -7.79 0.71
CA GLU A 104 13.46 -8.32 -0.20
C GLU A 104 14.57 -7.33 -0.56
N GLU A 105 14.31 -6.02 -0.56
CA GLU A 105 15.22 -5.01 -1.09
C GLU A 105 15.73 -4.00 -0.06
N THR A 106 15.10 -3.92 1.13
CA THR A 106 15.47 -2.94 2.14
C THR A 106 16.10 -3.58 3.38
N GLU A 107 16.59 -2.77 4.30
CA GLU A 107 17.08 -3.23 5.60
C GLU A 107 15.98 -3.78 6.54
N TYR A 108 14.70 -3.62 6.17
CA TYR A 108 13.55 -4.03 6.98
C TYR A 108 13.10 -5.46 6.66
N ASP A 109 13.94 -6.42 6.97
CA ASP A 109 13.68 -7.86 6.74
C ASP A 109 12.50 -8.43 7.56
N THR A 110 12.04 -7.68 8.56
CA THR A 110 10.87 -8.00 9.40
C THR A 110 9.54 -7.51 8.83
N ALA A 111 9.48 -7.02 7.61
CA ALA A 111 8.27 -6.43 7.01
C ALA A 111 7.05 -7.36 7.07
N TRP A 112 7.22 -8.67 6.86
CA TRP A 112 6.11 -9.62 6.97
C TRP A 112 5.66 -9.88 8.41
N VAL A 113 6.53 -9.71 9.39
CA VAL A 113 6.16 -9.77 10.82
C VAL A 113 5.29 -8.56 11.16
N THR A 114 5.71 -7.38 10.74
CA THR A 114 4.94 -6.14 10.91
C THR A 114 3.61 -6.20 10.16
N PHE A 115 3.59 -6.74 8.95
CA PHE A 115 2.36 -6.98 8.19
C PHE A 115 1.37 -7.85 8.99
N ALA A 116 1.82 -8.96 9.57
CA ALA A 116 0.97 -9.82 10.38
C ALA A 116 0.43 -9.12 11.64
N ASN A 117 1.27 -8.34 12.31
CA ASN A 117 0.93 -7.69 13.58
C ASN A 117 0.09 -6.42 13.41
N VAL A 118 0.19 -5.73 12.30
CA VAL A 118 -0.49 -4.45 12.05
C VAL A 118 -1.61 -4.63 11.03
N GLU A 119 -1.26 -4.92 9.77
CA GLU A 119 -2.23 -4.99 8.68
C GLU A 119 -3.23 -6.13 8.87
N LYS A 120 -2.72 -7.34 9.06
CA LYS A 120 -3.59 -8.52 9.22
C LYS A 120 -4.42 -8.47 10.50
N SER A 121 -3.88 -7.93 11.58
CA SER A 121 -4.63 -7.72 12.82
C SER A 121 -5.75 -6.71 12.63
N TRP A 122 -5.52 -5.63 11.90
CA TRP A 122 -6.57 -4.67 11.52
C TRP A 122 -7.67 -5.34 10.69
N ALA A 123 -7.31 -6.15 9.69
CA ALA A 123 -8.27 -6.91 8.90
C ALA A 123 -9.11 -7.86 9.76
N TYR A 124 -8.49 -8.59 10.69
CA TYR A 124 -9.20 -9.49 11.59
C TYR A 124 -10.21 -8.78 12.49
N GLN A 125 -9.83 -7.63 13.06
CA GLN A 125 -10.72 -6.84 13.89
C GLN A 125 -11.95 -6.38 13.10
N GLN A 126 -11.75 -5.86 11.92
CA GLN A 126 -12.82 -5.36 11.07
C GLN A 126 -13.70 -6.50 10.52
N ASP A 127 -13.11 -7.61 10.13
CA ASP A 127 -13.84 -8.73 9.53
C ASP A 127 -14.78 -9.45 10.51
N GLN A 128 -14.64 -9.20 11.81
CA GLN A 128 -15.52 -9.71 12.86
C GLN A 128 -16.73 -8.79 13.15
N LEU A 129 -16.74 -7.57 12.63
CA LEU A 129 -17.79 -6.60 12.89
C LEU A 129 -18.99 -6.84 11.97
N PRO A 130 -20.22 -6.46 12.41
CA PRO A 130 -21.39 -6.51 11.54
C PRO A 130 -21.28 -5.67 10.28
N THR A 131 -20.36 -4.68 10.27
CA THR A 131 -20.06 -3.80 9.14
C THR A 131 -19.05 -4.38 8.17
N THR A 132 -18.61 -5.63 8.33
CA THR A 132 -17.73 -6.29 7.38
C THR A 132 -18.39 -6.42 6.01
N HIS A 133 -17.56 -6.53 4.99
CA HIS A 133 -18.00 -6.67 3.61
C HIS A 133 -17.06 -7.59 2.82
N PRO A 134 -17.45 -8.10 1.65
CA PRO A 134 -16.53 -8.80 0.75
C PRO A 134 -15.36 -7.90 0.31
N ILE A 135 -14.27 -8.50 -0.14
CA ILE A 135 -13.12 -7.77 -0.72
C ILE A 135 -13.57 -6.98 -1.95
N SER A 136 -14.27 -7.61 -2.89
CA SER A 136 -15.05 -6.90 -3.93
C SER A 136 -16.37 -6.48 -3.33
N THR A 137 -16.67 -5.20 -3.32
CA THR A 137 -17.73 -4.62 -2.49
C THR A 137 -18.64 -3.68 -3.26
N ASP A 138 -19.73 -3.21 -2.61
CA ASP A 138 -20.63 -2.24 -3.21
C ASP A 138 -19.91 -0.88 -3.44
N ALA A 139 -20.20 -0.29 -4.57
CA ALA A 139 -19.69 1.01 -5.00
C ALA A 139 -20.79 1.82 -5.71
N SER A 140 -22.00 1.77 -5.16
CA SER A 140 -23.19 2.41 -5.73
C SER A 140 -23.14 3.93 -5.66
N ASP A 141 -22.43 4.51 -4.69
CA ASP A 141 -22.26 5.94 -4.50
C ASP A 141 -20.91 6.26 -3.83
N ILE A 142 -20.58 7.56 -3.81
CA ILE A 142 -19.29 8.06 -3.27
C ILE A 142 -19.17 7.76 -1.77
N GLU A 143 -20.23 7.92 -1.00
CA GLU A 143 -20.21 7.68 0.44
C GLU A 143 -19.88 6.22 0.74
N THR A 144 -20.50 5.29 0.02
CA THR A 144 -20.20 3.86 0.14
C THR A 144 -18.76 3.55 -0.25
N VAL A 145 -18.24 4.15 -1.32
CA VAL A 145 -16.84 4.00 -1.74
C VAL A 145 -15.88 4.52 -0.68
N GLU A 146 -16.14 5.69 -0.10
CA GLU A 146 -15.29 6.26 0.98
C GLU A 146 -15.20 5.34 2.20
N GLN A 147 -16.29 4.64 2.55
CA GLN A 147 -16.32 3.66 3.65
C GLN A 147 -15.52 2.39 3.33
N ASN A 148 -15.22 2.12 2.07
CA ASN A 148 -14.46 0.95 1.64
C ASN A 148 -12.94 1.12 1.77
N PHE A 149 -12.42 2.29 2.12
CA PHE A 149 -11.02 2.50 2.48
C PHE A 149 -10.76 1.99 3.90
N ASP A 150 -10.63 0.69 4.06
CA ASP A 150 -10.65 -0.01 5.33
C ASP A 150 -9.71 -1.23 5.36
N GLY A 151 -9.69 -1.95 6.49
CA GLY A 151 -8.85 -3.14 6.67
C GLY A 151 -9.18 -4.30 5.73
N ILE A 152 -10.38 -4.36 5.19
CA ILE A 152 -10.76 -5.39 4.20
C ILE A 152 -10.10 -5.08 2.85
N THR A 153 -10.27 -3.87 2.36
CA THR A 153 -9.74 -3.42 1.06
C THR A 153 -8.21 -3.35 1.04
N TYR A 154 -7.58 -2.93 2.15
CA TYR A 154 -6.11 -2.86 2.25
C TYR A 154 -5.48 -4.18 2.67
N ALA A 155 -5.91 -4.75 3.80
CA ALA A 155 -5.17 -5.78 4.49
C ALA A 155 -5.68 -7.20 4.23
N LYS A 156 -7.00 -7.43 4.21
CA LYS A 156 -7.55 -8.76 3.88
C LYS A 156 -7.20 -9.14 2.45
N GLY A 157 -7.42 -8.24 1.50
CA GLY A 157 -7.06 -8.48 0.10
C GLY A 157 -5.57 -8.72 -0.09
N ALA A 158 -4.69 -7.95 0.57
CA ALA A 158 -3.24 -8.17 0.53
C ALA A 158 -2.85 -9.54 1.11
N SER A 159 -3.54 -10.01 2.15
CA SER A 159 -3.33 -11.35 2.73
C SER A 159 -3.70 -12.46 1.73
N VAL A 160 -4.75 -12.27 0.95
CA VAL A 160 -5.14 -13.20 -0.12
C VAL A 160 -4.09 -13.21 -1.24
N LEU A 161 -3.57 -12.05 -1.65
CA LEU A 161 -2.50 -11.96 -2.64
C LEU A 161 -1.22 -12.68 -2.18
N LYS A 162 -0.86 -12.58 -0.89
CA LYS A 162 0.26 -13.33 -0.33
C LYS A 162 0.03 -14.84 -0.40
N GLN A 163 -1.18 -15.31 -0.14
CA GLN A 163 -1.52 -16.73 -0.28
C GLN A 163 -1.45 -17.18 -1.74
N LEU A 164 -1.96 -16.37 -2.66
CA LEU A 164 -1.90 -16.65 -4.10
C LEU A 164 -0.46 -16.75 -4.59
N GLN A 165 0.41 -15.84 -4.15
CA GLN A 165 1.85 -15.89 -4.44
C GLN A 165 2.46 -17.22 -3.98
N ALA A 166 2.21 -17.62 -2.74
CA ALA A 166 2.73 -18.87 -2.20
C ALA A 166 2.24 -20.10 -2.98
N TYR A 167 0.96 -20.10 -3.37
CA TYR A 167 0.38 -21.17 -4.19
C TYR A 167 0.96 -21.21 -5.60
N ALA A 168 1.18 -20.08 -6.24
CA ALA A 168 1.68 -20.01 -7.60
C ALA A 168 3.17 -20.37 -7.71
N LEU A 169 3.94 -20.28 -6.61
CA LEU A 169 5.36 -20.61 -6.55
C LEU A 169 5.64 -22.02 -6.00
N SER A 170 4.61 -22.76 -5.59
CA SER A 170 4.72 -24.15 -5.13
C SER A 170 4.64 -25.14 -6.30
#